data_bb015501c7dc375f804c0771e955f69c
#
_entry.id   bb015501c7dc375f804c0771e955f69c
#
_cell.length_a   1.000
_cell.length_b   1.000
_cell.length_c   1.000
_cell.angle_alpha   90.00
_cell.angle_beta   90.00
_cell.angle_gamma   90.00
#
_symmetry.space_group_name_H-M   'P 1'
#
loop_
_entity.id
_entity.type
_entity.pdbx_description
1 polymer ?
#
loop_
_entity_poly.entity_id
_entity_poly.type
_entity_poly.pdbx_seq_one_letter_code
_entity_poly.pdbx_strand_id
1 'polypeptide(L)'
;ALKAQADFIEQIDPQAKGKYEGSVNGQAAFKAKPGSRELDSSQPVEKFGLPIVLMDSAASINWATPAPTVLYACKHLHWTTQSDMHLTAGHTFSSVSGEATSLFTHSGGIQAIAANGPVSLLAHTDGLEIVADKEITVISVNDCIEIKAKEKIVLQAGGSSITLEGGDITFACPGTCS
;
A
#
# COMPACT_ATOMS: atom_id res chain seq x y z
N ALA A 1 14.40 12.71 12.86
CA ALA A 1 14.06 11.57 11.98
C ALA A 1 12.60 11.17 12.12
N LEU A 2 12.14 10.65 13.26
CA LEU A 2 10.77 10.12 13.44
C LEU A 2 9.67 11.17 13.22
N LYS A 3 9.86 12.41 13.68
CA LYS A 3 8.90 13.49 13.41
C LYS A 3 8.82 13.81 11.92
N ALA A 4 9.95 13.91 11.23
CA ALA A 4 9.99 14.15 9.79
C ALA A 4 9.31 13.02 9.00
N GLN A 5 9.43 11.78 9.46
CA GLN A 5 8.72 10.64 8.91
C GLN A 5 7.20 10.76 9.07
N ALA A 6 6.73 11.10 10.28
CA ALA A 6 5.31 11.29 10.54
C ALA A 6 4.72 12.44 9.70
N ASP A 7 5.41 13.59 9.68
CA ASP A 7 5.02 14.76 8.89
C ASP A 7 4.96 14.42 7.38
N PHE A 8 5.89 13.61 6.88
CA PHE A 8 5.91 13.16 5.49
C PHE A 8 4.73 12.23 5.15
N ILE A 9 4.43 11.26 6.01
CA ILE A 9 3.28 10.35 5.83
C ILE A 9 1.97 11.15 5.84
N GLU A 10 1.81 12.12 6.73
CA GLU A 10 0.62 12.98 6.76
C GLU A 10 0.46 13.88 5.53
N GLN A 11 1.56 14.23 4.85
CA GLN A 11 1.51 14.97 3.59
C GLN A 11 0.97 14.15 2.43
N ILE A 12 1.34 12.87 2.35
CA ILE A 12 0.91 11.98 1.26
C ILE A 12 -0.43 11.31 1.54
N ASP A 13 -0.78 11.09 2.82
CA ASP A 13 -2.06 10.54 3.25
C ASP A 13 -2.65 11.37 4.41
N PRO A 14 -3.53 12.36 4.12
CA PRO A 14 -4.17 13.17 5.14
C PRO A 14 -5.01 12.39 6.16
N GLN A 15 -5.46 11.18 5.82
CA GLN A 15 -6.20 10.32 6.74
C GLN A 15 -5.30 9.63 7.76
N ALA A 16 -3.99 9.63 7.53
CA ALA A 16 -3.00 9.14 8.47
C ALA A 16 -2.66 10.15 9.59
N LYS A 17 -3.24 11.35 9.54
CA LYS A 17 -2.98 12.41 10.52
C LYS A 17 -3.17 11.93 11.96
N GLY A 18 -2.14 12.12 12.78
CA GLY A 18 -2.12 11.67 14.17
C GLY A 18 -1.91 10.16 14.39
N LYS A 19 -1.83 9.35 13.32
CA LYS A 19 -1.55 7.91 13.44
C LYS A 19 -0.06 7.62 13.70
N TYR A 20 0.82 8.53 13.31
CA TYR A 20 2.27 8.39 13.40
C TYR A 20 2.85 9.55 14.21
N GLU A 21 2.90 9.43 15.51
CA GLU A 21 3.29 10.51 16.42
C GLU A 21 4.81 10.75 16.53
N GLY A 22 5.62 10.35 15.58
CA GLY A 22 7.07 10.56 15.63
C GLY A 22 7.74 9.98 16.87
N SER A 23 7.15 8.97 17.48
CA SER A 23 7.68 8.25 18.63
C SER A 23 7.75 6.75 18.34
N VAL A 24 8.76 6.08 18.88
CA VAL A 24 8.87 4.62 18.85
C VAL A 24 8.68 4.10 20.26
N ASN A 25 7.72 3.22 20.48
CA ASN A 25 7.43 2.64 21.80
C ASN A 25 7.16 3.68 22.90
N GLY A 26 6.51 4.80 22.56
CA GLY A 26 6.23 5.87 23.51
C GLY A 26 7.42 6.78 23.84
N GLN A 27 8.53 6.63 23.14
CA GLN A 27 9.69 7.51 23.30
C GLN A 27 9.64 8.65 22.28
N ALA A 28 9.78 9.88 22.72
CA ALA A 28 9.88 11.05 21.86
C ALA A 28 11.13 10.98 20.96
N ALA A 29 11.05 11.61 19.78
CA ALA A 29 12.18 11.73 18.88
C ALA A 29 13.39 12.32 19.60
N PHE A 30 14.53 11.67 19.47
CA PHE A 30 15.79 12.10 20.06
C PHE A 30 16.27 13.39 19.38
N LYS A 31 16.54 14.42 20.18
CA LYS A 31 17.21 15.63 19.70
C LYS A 31 18.70 15.51 20.00
N ALA A 32 19.51 15.39 18.96
CA ALA A 32 20.95 15.53 19.11
C ALA A 32 21.28 16.91 19.70
N LYS A 33 22.04 16.97 20.78
CA LYS A 33 22.59 18.22 21.29
C LYS A 33 23.55 18.80 20.25
N PRO A 34 23.46 20.09 19.92
CA PRO A 34 24.50 20.74 19.11
C PRO A 34 25.77 20.81 19.96
N GLY A 35 26.83 20.19 19.50
CA GLY A 35 28.17 20.21 20.14
C GLY A 35 29.09 19.16 19.53
N SER A 36 30.38 19.41 19.52
CA SER A 36 31.38 18.44 19.11
C SER A 36 31.34 17.22 20.05
N ARG A 37 31.39 16.03 19.46
CA ARG A 37 31.58 14.78 20.21
C ARG A 37 33.03 14.73 20.75
N GLU A 38 33.30 15.45 21.80
CA GLU A 38 34.47 15.14 22.61
C GLU A 38 34.09 13.98 23.54
N LEU A 39 34.85 12.90 23.49
CA LEU A 39 34.78 11.79 24.41
C LEU A 39 35.26 12.28 25.77
N ASP A 40 34.38 12.94 26.51
CA ASP A 40 34.62 13.25 27.91
C ASP A 40 34.27 12.00 28.73
N SER A 41 35.31 11.35 29.26
CA SER A 41 35.17 10.17 30.10
C SER A 41 34.42 10.45 31.42
N SER A 42 34.18 11.71 31.78
CA SER A 42 33.41 12.12 32.96
C SER A 42 31.91 12.31 32.66
N GLN A 43 31.51 12.36 31.41
CA GLN A 43 30.09 12.40 31.02
C GLN A 43 29.68 11.08 30.34
N PRO A 44 28.76 10.33 30.96
CA PRO A 44 28.31 9.10 30.34
C PRO A 44 27.66 9.43 28.97
N VAL A 45 28.00 8.63 27.95
CA VAL A 45 27.29 8.60 26.66
C VAL A 45 25.81 8.59 26.96
N GLU A 46 25.04 9.42 26.26
CA GLU A 46 23.58 9.52 26.42
C GLU A 46 22.97 8.13 26.54
N LYS A 47 22.41 7.84 27.70
CA LYS A 47 21.83 6.54 28.00
C LYS A 47 20.37 6.57 27.60
N PHE A 48 20.00 5.77 26.61
CA PHE A 48 18.61 5.53 26.33
C PHE A 48 17.93 4.90 27.55
N GLY A 49 16.73 5.36 27.90
CA GLY A 49 15.96 4.80 29.01
C GLY A 49 15.54 3.35 28.80
N LEU A 50 15.52 2.89 27.55
CA LEU A 50 15.28 1.51 27.13
C LEU A 50 16.38 1.07 26.16
N PRO A 51 16.66 -0.23 26.02
CA PRO A 51 17.60 -0.74 25.04
C PRO A 51 17.14 -0.38 23.61
N ILE A 52 17.95 0.38 22.90
CA ILE A 52 17.71 0.79 21.49
C ILE A 52 18.97 0.52 20.69
N VAL A 53 18.80 0.01 19.48
CA VAL A 53 19.83 0.00 18.45
C VAL A 53 19.50 1.10 17.44
N LEU A 54 20.34 2.14 17.39
CA LEU A 54 20.23 3.22 16.43
C LEU A 54 21.36 3.09 15.42
N MET A 55 21.00 3.01 14.13
CA MET A 55 21.94 3.04 13.02
C MET A 55 21.64 4.31 12.20
N ASP A 56 22.56 5.25 12.21
CA ASP A 56 22.46 6.53 11.53
C ASP A 56 23.71 6.79 10.70
N SER A 57 23.54 7.29 9.49
CA SER A 57 24.64 7.61 8.60
C SER A 57 24.31 8.87 7.80
N ALA A 58 25.29 9.75 7.68
CA ALA A 58 25.16 10.95 6.84
C ALA A 58 25.21 10.67 5.33
N ALA A 59 25.60 9.45 4.95
CA ALA A 59 25.74 9.06 3.54
C ALA A 59 24.82 7.88 3.19
N SER A 60 25.25 6.66 3.43
CA SER A 60 24.48 5.47 3.09
C SER A 60 24.65 4.37 4.12
N ILE A 61 23.64 3.51 4.22
CA ILE A 61 23.68 2.26 4.98
C ILE A 61 23.43 1.14 3.96
N ASN A 62 24.44 0.28 3.77
CA ASN A 62 24.35 -0.86 2.86
C ASN A 62 24.37 -2.17 3.66
N TRP A 63 23.37 -3.01 3.43
CA TRP A 63 23.31 -4.35 3.98
C TRP A 63 23.39 -5.35 2.83
N ALA A 64 24.44 -6.14 2.82
CA ALA A 64 24.65 -7.17 1.82
C ALA A 64 25.10 -8.47 2.51
N THR A 65 24.48 -9.58 2.15
CA THR A 65 24.82 -10.90 2.67
C THR A 65 24.59 -11.96 1.58
N PRO A 66 25.44 -12.96 1.45
CA PRO A 66 25.20 -14.11 0.59
C PRO A 66 24.18 -15.10 1.20
N ALA A 67 23.76 -14.87 2.45
CA ALA A 67 22.83 -15.70 3.19
C ALA A 67 21.48 -14.97 3.41
N PRO A 68 20.45 -15.64 3.91
CA PRO A 68 19.17 -15.00 4.20
C PRO A 68 19.28 -13.84 5.20
N THR A 69 18.52 -12.79 4.96
CA THR A 69 18.30 -11.69 5.91
C THR A 69 16.89 -11.78 6.46
N VAL A 70 16.74 -11.77 7.77
CA VAL A 70 15.44 -11.82 8.46
C VAL A 70 15.29 -10.54 9.30
N LEU A 71 14.19 -9.81 9.07
CA LEU A 71 13.76 -8.69 9.88
C LEU A 71 12.44 -9.05 10.56
N TYR A 72 12.43 -9.08 11.87
CA TYR A 72 11.27 -9.42 12.66
C TYR A 72 10.99 -8.33 13.71
N ALA A 73 9.75 -7.89 13.80
CA ALA A 73 9.29 -6.98 14.82
C ALA A 73 8.02 -7.55 15.47
N CYS A 74 8.00 -7.65 16.81
CA CYS A 74 6.84 -8.14 17.56
C CYS A 74 5.59 -7.26 17.42
N LYS A 75 5.76 -5.97 17.14
CA LYS A 75 4.65 -5.02 17.05
C LYS A 75 4.59 -4.34 15.69
N HIS A 76 5.56 -3.50 15.37
CA HIS A 76 5.54 -2.67 14.18
C HIS A 76 6.88 -2.68 13.48
N LEU A 77 6.85 -2.78 12.17
CA LEU A 77 7.98 -2.52 11.28
C LEU A 77 7.58 -1.40 10.33
N HIS A 78 8.30 -0.26 10.39
CA HIS A 78 8.05 0.89 9.51
C HIS A 78 9.23 1.11 8.58
N TRP A 79 8.94 1.16 7.30
CA TRP A 79 9.90 1.55 6.27
C TRP A 79 9.41 2.81 5.59
N THR A 80 10.20 3.87 5.64
CA THR A 80 9.84 5.16 5.06
C THR A 80 11.02 5.73 4.30
N THR A 81 10.78 6.13 3.06
CA THR A 81 11.74 6.84 2.22
C THR A 81 11.14 8.18 1.82
N GLN A 82 11.97 9.20 1.65
CA GLN A 82 11.53 10.51 1.18
C GLN A 82 11.48 10.60 -0.36
N SER A 83 12.11 9.67 -1.04
CA SER A 83 12.14 9.59 -2.50
C SER A 83 11.61 8.22 -2.92
N ASP A 84 12.46 7.35 -3.42
CA ASP A 84 12.05 6.11 -4.04
C ASP A 84 12.29 4.91 -3.13
N MET A 85 11.43 3.91 -3.24
CA MET A 85 11.60 2.61 -2.63
C MET A 85 11.45 1.52 -3.70
N HIS A 86 12.51 0.75 -3.94
CA HIS A 86 12.51 -0.34 -4.90
C HIS A 86 12.61 -1.69 -4.18
N LEU A 87 11.65 -2.57 -4.44
CA LEU A 87 11.64 -3.95 -3.97
C LEU A 87 11.76 -4.88 -5.18
N THR A 88 12.84 -5.65 -5.24
CA THR A 88 13.10 -6.57 -6.35
C THR A 88 13.37 -7.97 -5.82
N ALA A 89 12.68 -8.96 -6.36
CA ALA A 89 12.90 -10.37 -6.08
C ALA A 89 13.23 -11.12 -7.37
N GLY A 90 14.28 -11.94 -7.35
CA GLY A 90 14.67 -12.75 -8.51
C GLY A 90 13.66 -13.85 -8.84
N HIS A 91 12.88 -14.32 -7.86
CA HIS A 91 11.87 -15.35 -8.05
C HIS A 91 10.50 -14.89 -7.58
N THR A 92 10.26 -14.83 -6.27
CA THR A 92 8.94 -14.58 -5.72
C THR A 92 8.96 -13.42 -4.75
N PHE A 93 8.04 -12.50 -4.92
CA PHE A 93 7.68 -11.49 -3.93
C PHE A 93 6.30 -11.84 -3.36
N SER A 94 6.21 -12.06 -2.05
CA SER A 94 4.94 -12.36 -1.37
C SER A 94 4.68 -11.34 -0.25
N SER A 95 3.45 -10.84 -0.19
CA SER A 95 2.97 -10.00 0.89
C SER A 95 1.69 -10.61 1.47
N VAL A 96 1.68 -10.86 2.78
CA VAL A 96 0.55 -11.45 3.48
C VAL A 96 0.20 -10.58 4.69
N SER A 97 -1.08 -10.27 4.84
CA SER A 97 -1.61 -9.48 5.95
C SER A 97 -2.75 -10.27 6.61
N GLY A 98 -2.81 -10.25 7.94
CA GLY A 98 -3.89 -10.89 8.71
C GLY A 98 -5.22 -10.12 8.66
N GLU A 99 -5.19 -8.83 8.41
CA GLU A 99 -6.40 -7.99 8.40
C GLU A 99 -6.56 -7.25 7.07
N ALA A 100 -5.73 -6.26 6.78
CA ALA A 100 -5.89 -5.42 5.60
C ALA A 100 -4.57 -5.10 4.92
N THR A 101 -4.62 -4.95 3.61
CA THR A 101 -3.54 -4.37 2.80
C THR A 101 -4.09 -3.17 2.04
N SER A 102 -3.43 -2.02 2.15
CA SER A 102 -3.80 -0.81 1.42
C SER A 102 -2.66 -0.38 0.51
N LEU A 103 -2.99 -0.06 -0.74
CA LEU A 103 -2.10 0.56 -1.71
C LEU A 103 -2.70 1.91 -2.09
N PHE A 104 -1.98 2.98 -1.82
CA PHE A 104 -2.41 4.34 -2.11
C PHE A 104 -1.31 5.10 -2.83
N THR A 105 -1.66 5.83 -3.89
CA THR A 105 -0.78 6.77 -4.57
C THR A 105 -1.45 8.14 -4.65
N HIS A 106 -0.72 9.19 -4.35
CA HIS A 106 -1.24 10.56 -4.46
C HIS A 106 -1.32 11.02 -5.93
N SER A 107 -0.33 10.64 -6.73
CA SER A 107 -0.28 10.94 -8.16
C SER A 107 0.49 9.85 -8.90
N GLY A 108 0.26 9.68 -10.20
CA GLY A 108 0.96 8.70 -11.03
C GLY A 108 0.26 7.34 -11.16
N GLY A 109 -0.65 7.00 -10.25
CA GLY A 109 -1.47 5.78 -10.35
C GLY A 109 -0.79 4.50 -9.87
N ILE A 110 -1.49 3.39 -9.98
CA ILE A 110 -1.06 2.03 -9.65
C ILE A 110 -1.12 1.17 -10.91
N GLN A 111 -0.03 0.47 -11.22
CA GLN A 111 0.03 -0.46 -12.34
C GLN A 111 0.29 -1.87 -11.83
N ALA A 112 -0.51 -2.84 -12.31
CA ALA A 112 -0.30 -4.25 -12.10
C ALA A 112 -0.10 -4.92 -13.48
N ILE A 113 1.10 -5.39 -13.76
CA ILE A 113 1.47 -5.96 -15.06
C ILE A 113 2.07 -7.35 -14.86
N ALA A 114 1.50 -8.35 -15.54
CA ALA A 114 2.10 -9.67 -15.68
C ALA A 114 2.56 -9.84 -17.13
N ALA A 115 3.86 -10.02 -17.34
CA ALA A 115 4.42 -10.23 -18.67
C ALA A 115 4.00 -11.59 -19.24
N ASN A 116 3.99 -12.62 -18.41
CA ASN A 116 3.54 -13.97 -18.74
C ASN A 116 2.69 -14.50 -17.58
N GLY A 117 1.53 -15.03 -17.89
CA GLY A 117 0.57 -15.53 -16.90
C GLY A 117 -0.51 -14.50 -16.52
N PRO A 118 -1.50 -14.91 -15.75
CA PRO A 118 -2.65 -14.09 -15.43
C PRO A 118 -2.38 -13.08 -14.31
N VAL A 119 -3.09 -11.96 -14.33
CA VAL A 119 -3.34 -11.13 -13.15
C VAL A 119 -4.68 -11.57 -12.57
N SER A 120 -4.69 -12.08 -11.35
CA SER A 120 -5.91 -12.56 -10.68
C SER A 120 -6.26 -11.67 -9.50
N LEU A 121 -7.51 -11.19 -9.47
CA LEU A 121 -8.10 -10.48 -8.33
C LEU A 121 -9.28 -11.32 -7.83
N LEU A 122 -9.21 -11.81 -6.61
CA LEU A 122 -10.19 -12.73 -6.05
C LEU A 122 -10.59 -12.30 -4.64
N ALA A 123 -11.88 -12.10 -4.44
CA ALA A 123 -12.52 -12.01 -3.12
C ALA A 123 -13.21 -13.35 -2.83
N HIS A 124 -12.80 -14.04 -1.75
CA HIS A 124 -13.31 -15.40 -1.46
C HIS A 124 -14.71 -15.41 -0.86
N THR A 125 -15.01 -14.50 0.02
CA THR A 125 -16.25 -14.51 0.82
C THR A 125 -17.04 -13.22 0.72
N ASP A 126 -16.50 -12.20 0.07
CA ASP A 126 -17.10 -10.88 -0.01
C ASP A 126 -17.03 -10.34 -1.44
N GLY A 127 -17.48 -9.10 -1.65
CA GLY A 127 -17.52 -8.45 -2.95
C GLY A 127 -16.17 -7.94 -3.45
N LEU A 128 -16.02 -7.86 -4.76
CA LEU A 128 -14.99 -7.09 -5.44
C LEU A 128 -15.63 -5.86 -6.06
N GLU A 129 -15.21 -4.67 -5.64
CA GLU A 129 -15.71 -3.40 -6.16
C GLU A 129 -14.65 -2.70 -6.99
N ILE A 130 -15.01 -2.25 -8.19
CA ILE A 130 -14.15 -1.47 -9.07
C ILE A 130 -14.88 -0.17 -9.40
N VAL A 131 -14.36 0.95 -8.90
CA VAL A 131 -14.98 2.27 -9.07
C VAL A 131 -13.99 3.23 -9.69
N ALA A 132 -14.45 4.00 -10.68
CA ALA A 132 -13.70 5.11 -11.26
C ALA A 132 -14.61 6.34 -11.38
N ASP A 133 -14.04 7.51 -11.12
CA ASP A 133 -14.76 8.79 -11.28
C ASP A 133 -15.11 9.11 -12.74
N LYS A 134 -14.25 8.67 -13.68
CA LYS A 134 -14.41 9.00 -15.10
C LYS A 134 -14.75 7.80 -15.95
N GLU A 135 -13.86 6.83 -16.06
CA GLU A 135 -13.97 5.75 -17.03
C GLU A 135 -13.38 4.45 -16.49
N ILE A 136 -14.05 3.34 -16.79
CA ILE A 136 -13.52 1.99 -16.66
C ILE A 136 -13.48 1.38 -18.06
N THR A 137 -12.27 1.07 -18.53
CA THR A 137 -12.07 0.44 -19.83
C THR A 137 -11.66 -1.02 -19.63
N VAL A 138 -12.39 -1.94 -20.26
CA VAL A 138 -12.11 -3.38 -20.26
C VAL A 138 -11.96 -3.85 -21.69
N ILE A 139 -10.76 -4.32 -22.07
CA ILE A 139 -10.44 -4.72 -23.44
C ILE A 139 -9.79 -6.10 -23.44
N SER A 140 -10.30 -7.00 -24.26
CA SER A 140 -9.59 -8.21 -24.70
C SER A 140 -9.17 -8.04 -26.15
N VAL A 141 -7.88 -8.10 -26.45
CA VAL A 141 -7.36 -7.81 -27.81
C VAL A 141 -7.48 -9.03 -28.71
N ASN A 142 -7.25 -10.23 -28.19
CA ASN A 142 -7.14 -11.44 -29.00
C ASN A 142 -8.19 -12.50 -28.69
N ASP A 143 -9.01 -12.30 -27.66
CA ASP A 143 -9.97 -13.31 -27.21
C ASP A 143 -11.23 -12.62 -26.66
N CYS A 144 -12.03 -13.32 -25.89
CA CYS A 144 -13.32 -12.87 -25.39
C CYS A 144 -13.24 -12.17 -24.03
N ILE A 145 -14.30 -11.46 -23.69
CA ILE A 145 -14.62 -11.00 -22.33
C ILE A 145 -15.82 -11.81 -21.84
N GLU A 146 -15.64 -12.58 -20.77
CA GLU A 146 -16.73 -13.35 -20.17
C GLU A 146 -17.19 -12.68 -18.87
N ILE A 147 -18.49 -12.39 -18.78
CA ILE A 147 -19.15 -11.90 -17.56
C ILE A 147 -20.18 -12.94 -17.16
N LYS A 148 -20.02 -13.57 -16.01
CA LYS A 148 -20.89 -14.63 -15.51
C LYS A 148 -21.32 -14.33 -14.08
N ALA A 149 -22.61 -14.52 -13.80
CA ALA A 149 -23.18 -14.48 -12.46
C ALA A 149 -24.13 -15.69 -12.26
N LYS A 150 -24.22 -16.15 -11.03
CA LYS A 150 -25.13 -17.26 -10.70
C LYS A 150 -26.60 -16.84 -10.77
N GLU A 151 -26.90 -15.64 -10.34
CA GLU A 151 -28.28 -15.17 -10.17
C GLU A 151 -28.64 -14.04 -11.14
N LYS A 152 -27.86 -12.98 -11.20
CA LYS A 152 -28.26 -11.77 -11.91
C LYS A 152 -27.06 -10.97 -12.44
N ILE A 153 -27.22 -10.44 -13.65
CA ILE A 153 -26.34 -9.42 -14.25
C ILE A 153 -27.19 -8.21 -14.59
N VAL A 154 -26.78 -7.03 -14.17
CA VAL A 154 -27.41 -5.75 -14.52
C VAL A 154 -26.39 -4.85 -15.19
N LEU A 155 -26.73 -4.40 -16.39
CA LEU A 155 -26.01 -3.35 -17.11
C LEU A 155 -26.90 -2.11 -17.12
N GLN A 156 -26.47 -1.03 -16.50
CA GLN A 156 -27.29 0.17 -16.34
C GLN A 156 -26.52 1.42 -16.79
N ALA A 157 -27.20 2.27 -17.54
CA ALA A 157 -26.71 3.57 -17.96
C ALA A 157 -27.85 4.59 -17.91
N GLY A 158 -27.72 5.60 -17.05
CA GLY A 158 -28.79 6.57 -16.81
C GLY A 158 -30.10 5.89 -16.36
N GLY A 159 -31.20 6.12 -17.07
CA GLY A 159 -32.49 5.48 -16.80
C GLY A 159 -32.72 4.15 -17.52
N SER A 160 -31.79 3.69 -18.34
CA SER A 160 -31.93 2.46 -19.14
C SER A 160 -31.14 1.32 -18.54
N SER A 161 -31.67 0.09 -18.60
CA SER A 161 -30.98 -1.09 -18.13
C SER A 161 -31.25 -2.34 -18.97
N ILE A 162 -30.29 -3.27 -18.94
CA ILE A 162 -30.42 -4.64 -19.40
C ILE A 162 -30.20 -5.53 -18.19
N THR A 163 -31.17 -6.37 -17.92
CA THR A 163 -31.12 -7.31 -16.78
C THR A 163 -31.23 -8.74 -17.31
N LEU A 164 -30.28 -9.59 -16.92
CA LEU A 164 -30.30 -11.03 -17.13
C LEU A 164 -30.57 -11.68 -15.76
N GLU A 165 -31.67 -12.37 -15.59
CA GLU A 165 -32.08 -13.00 -14.34
C GLU A 165 -32.91 -14.27 -14.60
N GLY A 166 -32.55 -15.37 -13.98
CA GLY A 166 -33.19 -16.66 -14.24
C GLY A 166 -32.99 -17.12 -15.67
N GLY A 167 -34.04 -17.19 -16.45
CA GLY A 167 -34.03 -17.50 -17.87
C GLY A 167 -34.38 -16.30 -18.78
N ASP A 168 -34.59 -15.13 -18.19
CA ASP A 168 -35.16 -13.98 -18.88
C ASP A 168 -34.10 -12.88 -19.13
N ILE A 169 -34.34 -12.12 -20.21
CA ILE A 169 -33.62 -10.91 -20.54
C ILE A 169 -34.64 -9.76 -20.58
N THR A 170 -34.49 -8.81 -19.68
CA THR A 170 -35.36 -7.65 -19.57
C THR A 170 -34.65 -6.39 -20.05
N PHE A 171 -35.26 -5.66 -20.96
CA PHE A 171 -34.83 -4.34 -21.40
C PHE A 171 -35.79 -3.30 -20.82
N ALA A 172 -35.26 -2.33 -20.09
CA ALA A 172 -36.02 -1.19 -19.54
C ALA A 172 -35.42 0.12 -20.03
N CYS A 173 -36.26 0.98 -20.59
CA CYS A 173 -35.88 2.33 -21.01
C CYS A 173 -37.03 3.31 -20.73
N PRO A 174 -36.75 4.56 -20.30
CA PRO A 174 -37.76 5.58 -20.04
C PRO A 174 -38.32 6.21 -21.33
N GLY A 175 -37.74 5.91 -22.49
CA GLY A 175 -38.12 6.42 -23.81
C GLY A 175 -38.36 5.29 -24.81
N THR A 176 -38.12 5.57 -26.09
CA THR A 176 -38.32 4.60 -27.17
C THR A 176 -37.09 3.68 -27.28
N CYS A 177 -37.32 2.38 -27.23
CA CYS A 177 -36.30 1.40 -27.62
C CYS A 177 -36.34 1.25 -29.15
N SER A 178 -35.34 1.76 -29.85
CA SER A 178 -35.18 1.64 -31.31
C SER A 178 -34.01 0.74 -31.64
#